data_f000cb3d2101c24fa4f6fdeba1b978ce
#
_entry.id   f000cb3d2101c24fa4f6fdeba1b978ce
#
_cell.length_a   1.000
_cell.length_b   1.000
_cell.length_c   1.000
_cell.angle_alpha   90.00
_cell.angle_beta   90.00
_cell.angle_gamma   90.00
#
_symmetry.space_group_name_H-M   'P 1'
#
loop_
_entity.id
_entity.type
_entity.pdbx_description
1 polymer ?
#
loop_
_entity_poly.entity_id
_entity_poly.type
_entity_poly.pdbx_seq_one_letter_code
_entity_poly.pdbx_strand_id
1 'polypeptide(L)'
;VSSTQRRVEHGITIDADVETVFDLVADVARWPQFHLSAVHAETVHANEKGELVKYWALDGDAAVRTWQTVRRTDRPGRRITFAHMEARPPATELRGEWVFTELAPDRTRVELSHQVGAPADADLGPLPDGLAQDSEDCLTTLRDTAERHADLDELVVSFTDPLFIAGSVEDAYDYLYRADLWPERIPHVVGLAMTEDEPNVQFFDMDTKGPDGSTHTVRSVRICLPSRLIVYKQISLPAMLDAHTGHWRFTETPEGVVAEARHTSTIKRSALSQLGGATTVGEARRYLRRLLSGNSMSNLRLAKAYAEERAGF
;
A
#
# COMPACT_ATOMS: atom_id res chain seq x y z
N VAL A 1 -39.90 -7.54 -2.57
CA VAL A 1 -39.33 -7.14 -1.28
C VAL A 1 -39.02 -5.65 -1.41
N SER A 2 -39.61 -4.83 -0.54
CA SER A 2 -39.33 -3.38 -0.50
C SER A 2 -37.88 -3.18 -0.05
N SER A 3 -37.10 -2.36 -0.74
CA SER A 3 -35.72 -2.04 -0.38
C SER A 3 -35.61 -0.56 0.01
N THR A 4 -34.79 -0.26 0.99
CA THR A 4 -34.42 1.10 1.37
C THR A 4 -33.03 1.42 0.81
N GLN A 5 -32.88 2.64 0.30
CA GLN A 5 -31.55 3.15 -0.09
C GLN A 5 -31.18 4.31 0.81
N ARG A 6 -29.96 4.28 1.34
CA ARG A 6 -29.39 5.37 2.12
C ARG A 6 -28.18 5.94 1.38
N ARG A 7 -28.11 7.26 1.27
CA ARG A 7 -26.98 7.97 0.66
C ARG A 7 -26.16 8.66 1.74
N VAL A 8 -24.85 8.50 1.65
CA VAL A 8 -23.83 9.25 2.42
C VAL A 8 -23.02 10.03 1.42
N GLU A 9 -22.83 11.33 1.65
CA GLU A 9 -22.13 12.19 0.70
C GLU A 9 -21.27 13.20 1.45
N HIS A 10 -20.01 13.32 1.02
CA HIS A 10 -19.02 14.25 1.55
C HIS A 10 -18.31 14.93 0.39
N GLY A 11 -17.82 16.14 0.64
CA GLY A 11 -17.07 16.84 -0.37
C GLY A 11 -16.08 17.81 0.25
N ILE A 12 -14.97 18.04 -0.46
CA ILE A 12 -13.89 18.91 -0.05
C ILE A 12 -13.42 19.77 -1.23
N THR A 13 -12.90 20.95 -0.95
CA THR A 13 -12.17 21.75 -1.93
C THR A 13 -10.68 21.59 -1.68
N ILE A 14 -9.93 21.39 -2.74
CA ILE A 14 -8.50 21.10 -2.76
C ILE A 14 -7.80 22.15 -3.60
N ASP A 15 -6.75 22.78 -3.08
CA ASP A 15 -5.93 23.76 -3.80
C ASP A 15 -4.85 23.02 -4.63
N ALA A 16 -5.34 22.33 -5.67
CA ALA A 16 -4.55 21.62 -6.68
C ALA A 16 -5.37 21.49 -7.98
N ASP A 17 -4.67 21.31 -9.10
CA ASP A 17 -5.31 21.10 -10.40
C ASP A 17 -6.09 19.78 -10.45
N VAL A 18 -7.11 19.74 -11.29
CA VAL A 18 -8.06 18.63 -11.33
C VAL A 18 -7.43 17.32 -11.83
N GLU A 19 -6.42 17.38 -12.71
CA GLU A 19 -5.76 16.16 -13.22
C GLU A 19 -4.90 15.53 -12.14
N THR A 20 -4.14 16.31 -11.36
CA THR A 20 -3.39 15.81 -10.20
C THR A 20 -4.31 15.14 -9.19
N VAL A 21 -5.43 15.79 -8.84
CA VAL A 21 -6.38 15.22 -7.85
C VAL A 21 -7.04 13.95 -8.39
N PHE A 22 -7.45 13.97 -9.66
CA PHE A 22 -8.06 12.81 -10.33
C PHE A 22 -7.10 11.61 -10.37
N ASP A 23 -5.84 11.83 -10.77
CA ASP A 23 -4.83 10.78 -10.88
C ASP A 23 -4.52 10.11 -9.53
N LEU A 24 -4.51 10.87 -8.44
CA LEU A 24 -4.33 10.31 -7.09
C LEU A 24 -5.44 9.33 -6.71
N VAL A 25 -6.69 9.56 -7.15
CA VAL A 25 -7.80 8.63 -6.89
C VAL A 25 -7.85 7.52 -7.92
N ALA A 26 -7.53 7.80 -9.18
CA ALA A 26 -7.57 6.81 -10.26
C ALA A 26 -6.51 5.72 -10.07
N ASP A 27 -5.28 6.07 -9.69
CA ASP A 27 -4.18 5.13 -9.49
C ASP A 27 -4.20 4.51 -8.09
N VAL A 28 -4.99 3.45 -7.93
CA VAL A 28 -5.14 2.74 -6.64
C VAL A 28 -3.84 2.11 -6.14
N ALA A 29 -2.90 1.80 -7.02
CA ALA A 29 -1.62 1.21 -6.64
C ALA A 29 -0.75 2.18 -5.81
N ARG A 30 -1.02 3.48 -5.91
CA ARG A 30 -0.34 4.51 -5.12
C ARG A 30 -0.96 4.74 -3.74
N TRP A 31 -2.19 4.29 -3.49
CA TRP A 31 -2.91 4.54 -2.22
C TRP A 31 -2.13 4.13 -0.97
N PRO A 32 -1.42 3.00 -0.93
CA PRO A 32 -0.64 2.63 0.24
C PRO A 32 0.43 3.65 0.66
N GLN A 33 0.85 4.55 -0.22
CA GLN A 33 1.90 5.54 0.06
C GLN A 33 1.38 6.75 0.82
N PHE A 34 0.12 7.11 0.66
CA PHE A 34 -0.47 8.29 1.30
C PHE A 34 -1.68 7.98 2.19
N HIS A 35 -2.41 6.90 1.93
CA HIS A 35 -3.52 6.45 2.77
C HIS A 35 -2.99 5.61 3.94
N LEU A 36 -3.24 6.06 5.17
CA LEU A 36 -2.72 5.38 6.38
C LEU A 36 -3.20 3.93 6.48
N SER A 37 -4.48 3.68 6.25
CA SER A 37 -5.06 2.35 6.34
C SER A 37 -4.79 1.46 5.12
N ALA A 38 -4.59 2.01 3.92
CA ALA A 38 -4.36 1.20 2.72
C ALA A 38 -3.02 0.46 2.80
N VAL A 39 -3.05 -0.86 2.71
CA VAL A 39 -1.85 -1.72 2.70
C VAL A 39 -1.48 -2.13 1.28
N HIS A 40 -2.47 -2.54 0.50
CA HIS A 40 -2.29 -2.95 -0.88
C HIS A 40 -3.58 -2.76 -1.68
N ALA A 41 -3.43 -2.49 -2.97
CA ALA A 41 -4.51 -2.55 -3.94
C ALA A 41 -3.96 -3.07 -5.26
N GLU A 42 -4.71 -3.99 -5.90
CA GLU A 42 -4.33 -4.51 -7.21
C GLU A 42 -5.54 -4.66 -8.13
N THR A 43 -5.35 -4.33 -9.40
CA THR A 43 -6.30 -4.63 -10.43
C THR A 43 -6.21 -6.11 -10.77
N VAL A 44 -7.25 -6.87 -10.41
CA VAL A 44 -7.34 -8.32 -10.66
C VAL A 44 -7.69 -8.60 -12.12
N HIS A 45 -8.56 -7.76 -12.69
CA HIS A 45 -9.01 -7.84 -14.07
C HIS A 45 -9.42 -6.46 -14.57
N ALA A 46 -9.14 -6.18 -15.84
CA ALA A 46 -9.58 -4.96 -16.51
C ALA A 46 -10.09 -5.26 -17.92
N ASN A 47 -11.16 -4.57 -18.32
CA ASN A 47 -11.72 -4.61 -19.67
C ASN A 47 -12.39 -3.27 -20.00
N GLU A 48 -13.05 -3.18 -21.18
CA GLU A 48 -13.74 -1.96 -21.63
C GLU A 48 -14.89 -1.51 -20.71
N LYS A 49 -15.43 -2.41 -19.86
CA LYS A 49 -16.53 -2.12 -18.93
C LYS A 49 -16.06 -1.62 -17.58
N GLY A 50 -14.76 -1.71 -17.30
CA GLY A 50 -14.14 -1.29 -16.05
C GLY A 50 -13.07 -2.24 -15.56
N GLU A 51 -12.67 -2.06 -14.32
CA GLU A 51 -11.65 -2.85 -13.64
C GLU A 51 -12.20 -3.46 -12.34
N LEU A 52 -11.82 -4.69 -12.06
CA LEU A 52 -12.02 -5.33 -10.77
C LEU A 52 -10.77 -5.10 -9.93
N VAL A 53 -10.93 -4.35 -8.84
CA VAL A 53 -9.85 -4.03 -7.91
C VAL A 53 -10.07 -4.75 -6.59
N LYS A 54 -9.03 -5.38 -6.08
CA LYS A 54 -8.99 -5.95 -4.74
C LYS A 54 -8.16 -5.06 -3.83
N TYR A 55 -8.70 -4.79 -2.65
CA TYR A 55 -8.09 -3.93 -1.63
C TYR A 55 -7.78 -4.71 -0.36
N TRP A 56 -6.71 -4.30 0.30
CA TRP A 56 -6.33 -4.69 1.66
C TRP A 56 -6.08 -3.43 2.47
N ALA A 57 -6.77 -3.30 3.57
CA ALA A 57 -6.61 -2.15 4.47
C ALA A 57 -6.55 -2.60 5.93
N LEU A 58 -5.81 -1.87 6.74
CA LEU A 58 -5.78 -2.06 8.18
C LEU A 58 -7.19 -1.93 8.77
N ASP A 59 -7.50 -2.82 9.70
CA ASP A 59 -8.71 -2.80 10.54
C ASP A 59 -8.24 -2.80 12.00
N GLY A 60 -7.95 -1.62 12.52
CA GLY A 60 -7.22 -1.46 13.76
C GLY A 60 -5.71 -1.79 13.63
N ASP A 61 -5.10 -2.19 14.75
CA ASP A 61 -3.64 -2.33 14.85
C ASP A 61 -3.10 -3.74 14.50
N ALA A 62 -3.99 -4.73 14.34
CA ALA A 62 -3.60 -6.14 14.23
C ALA A 62 -4.45 -6.96 13.25
N ALA A 63 -5.29 -6.33 12.45
CA ALA A 63 -6.12 -7.01 11.45
C ALA A 63 -6.09 -6.27 10.10
N VAL A 64 -6.40 -7.01 9.03
CA VAL A 64 -6.56 -6.48 7.68
C VAL A 64 -7.91 -6.89 7.15
N ARG A 65 -8.70 -5.91 6.72
CA ARG A 65 -9.91 -6.19 5.94
C ARG A 65 -9.61 -6.23 4.45
N THR A 66 -10.31 -7.10 3.73
CA THR A 66 -10.21 -7.21 2.27
C THR A 66 -11.58 -7.07 1.63
N TRP A 67 -11.62 -6.45 0.46
CA TRP A 67 -12.83 -6.37 -0.34
C TRP A 67 -12.48 -6.20 -1.83
N GLN A 68 -13.47 -6.40 -2.68
CA GLN A 68 -13.34 -6.18 -4.12
C GLN A 68 -14.39 -5.18 -4.60
N THR A 69 -13.99 -4.32 -5.53
CA THR A 69 -14.90 -3.40 -6.22
C THR A 69 -14.75 -3.50 -7.71
N VAL A 70 -15.87 -3.41 -8.44
CA VAL A 70 -15.85 -3.06 -9.85
C VAL A 70 -15.78 -1.54 -9.94
N ARG A 71 -14.74 -1.02 -10.59
CA ARG A 71 -14.54 0.42 -10.83
C ARG A 71 -14.65 0.75 -12.30
N ARG A 72 -15.16 1.94 -12.58
CA ARG A 72 -15.16 2.52 -13.92
C ARG A 72 -14.64 3.95 -13.84
N THR A 73 -13.56 4.21 -14.55
CA THR A 73 -12.92 5.51 -14.65
C THR A 73 -13.37 6.20 -15.94
N ASP A 74 -14.02 7.34 -15.79
CA ASP A 74 -14.42 8.24 -16.89
C ASP A 74 -13.62 9.55 -16.75
N ARG A 75 -12.46 9.59 -17.40
CA ARG A 75 -11.57 10.77 -17.35
C ARG A 75 -12.20 12.00 -18.01
N PRO A 76 -12.81 11.91 -19.22
CA PRO A 76 -13.48 13.06 -19.82
C PRO A 76 -14.63 13.62 -18.97
N GLY A 77 -15.41 12.72 -18.35
CA GLY A 77 -16.49 13.08 -17.43
C GLY A 77 -16.02 13.44 -16.03
N ARG A 78 -14.70 13.33 -15.73
CA ARG A 78 -14.12 13.58 -14.42
C ARG A 78 -14.86 12.86 -13.30
N ARG A 79 -15.09 11.54 -13.51
CA ARG A 79 -15.89 10.71 -12.63
C ARG A 79 -15.27 9.32 -12.49
N ILE A 80 -15.32 8.77 -11.29
CA ILE A 80 -14.97 7.37 -11.03
C ILE A 80 -16.11 6.74 -10.25
N THR A 81 -16.77 5.74 -10.83
CA THR A 81 -17.82 4.97 -10.15
C THR A 81 -17.25 3.68 -9.61
N PHE A 82 -17.83 3.19 -8.51
CA PHE A 82 -17.46 1.90 -7.93
C PHE A 82 -18.67 1.17 -7.34
N ALA A 83 -18.62 -0.16 -7.36
CA ALA A 83 -19.58 -1.01 -6.69
C ALA A 83 -18.85 -2.17 -6.03
N HIS A 84 -19.13 -2.41 -4.77
CA HIS A 84 -18.56 -3.54 -4.04
C HIS A 84 -19.15 -4.84 -4.58
N MET A 85 -18.32 -5.87 -4.74
CA MET A 85 -18.77 -7.20 -5.16
C MET A 85 -19.66 -7.86 -4.09
N GLU A 86 -19.36 -7.57 -2.83
CA GLU A 86 -20.10 -8.06 -1.67
C GLU A 86 -20.31 -6.90 -0.69
N ALA A 87 -21.54 -6.73 -0.24
CA ALA A 87 -21.88 -5.81 0.83
C ALA A 87 -21.88 -6.55 2.18
N ARG A 88 -21.51 -5.86 3.26
CA ARG A 88 -21.60 -6.44 4.61
C ARG A 88 -23.05 -6.47 5.06
N PRO A 89 -23.58 -7.61 5.52
CA PRO A 89 -24.92 -7.66 6.10
C PRO A 89 -25.08 -6.64 7.25
N PRO A 90 -26.23 -6.00 7.40
CA PRO A 90 -27.48 -6.21 6.66
C PRO A 90 -27.58 -5.50 5.30
N ALA A 91 -26.54 -4.75 4.89
CA ALA A 91 -26.53 -4.17 3.54
C ALA A 91 -26.50 -5.27 2.47
N THR A 92 -27.23 -5.06 1.38
CA THR A 92 -27.26 -5.94 0.20
C THR A 92 -26.53 -5.37 -0.99
N GLU A 93 -26.27 -4.08 -0.98
CA GLU A 93 -25.54 -3.35 -2.02
C GLU A 93 -24.76 -2.20 -1.39
N LEU A 94 -23.54 -1.97 -1.88
CA LEU A 94 -22.74 -0.79 -1.59
C LEU A 94 -22.07 -0.32 -2.89
N ARG A 95 -22.42 0.87 -3.32
CA ARG A 95 -21.85 1.52 -4.51
C ARG A 95 -21.61 2.99 -4.23
N GLY A 96 -20.82 3.62 -5.07
CA GLY A 96 -20.57 5.04 -4.94
C GLY A 96 -19.88 5.64 -6.15
N GLU A 97 -19.56 6.92 -6.02
CA GLU A 97 -18.87 7.67 -7.06
C GLU A 97 -18.03 8.79 -6.48
N TRP A 98 -16.97 9.07 -7.20
CA TRP A 98 -16.15 10.26 -7.08
C TRP A 98 -16.49 11.21 -8.23
N VAL A 99 -16.69 12.48 -7.93
CA VAL A 99 -16.92 13.54 -8.91
C VAL A 99 -15.91 14.66 -8.68
N PHE A 100 -15.23 15.08 -9.75
CA PHE A 100 -14.20 16.09 -9.70
C PHE A 100 -14.63 17.29 -10.54
N THR A 101 -14.74 18.45 -9.91
CA THR A 101 -15.15 19.70 -10.55
C THR A 101 -14.02 20.73 -10.45
N GLU A 102 -13.51 21.18 -11.60
CA GLU A 102 -12.54 22.25 -11.66
C GLU A 102 -13.24 23.58 -11.32
N LEU A 103 -12.77 24.22 -10.25
CA LEU A 103 -13.26 25.55 -9.84
C LEU A 103 -12.35 26.66 -10.39
N ALA A 104 -11.04 26.37 -10.50
CA ALA A 104 -10.01 27.22 -11.08
C ALA A 104 -8.84 26.31 -11.53
N PRO A 105 -7.86 26.79 -12.32
CA PRO A 105 -6.74 25.98 -12.81
C PRO A 105 -5.96 25.23 -11.71
N ASP A 106 -5.93 25.79 -10.50
CA ASP A 106 -5.23 25.27 -9.31
C ASP A 106 -6.20 24.91 -8.18
N ARG A 107 -7.49 24.72 -8.48
CA ARG A 107 -8.50 24.47 -7.44
C ARG A 107 -9.61 23.54 -7.90
N THR A 108 -9.78 22.44 -7.15
CA THR A 108 -10.71 21.37 -7.48
C THR A 108 -11.69 21.13 -6.34
N ARG A 109 -12.97 20.97 -6.66
CA ARG A 109 -13.99 20.40 -5.77
C ARG A 109 -14.07 18.91 -6.01
N VAL A 110 -13.96 18.10 -4.93
CA VAL A 110 -14.13 16.65 -4.95
C VAL A 110 -15.35 16.29 -4.12
N GLU A 111 -16.20 15.43 -4.67
CA GLU A 111 -17.36 14.87 -4.00
C GLU A 111 -17.28 13.34 -4.03
N LEU A 112 -17.43 12.72 -2.87
CA LEU A 112 -17.49 11.27 -2.68
C LEU A 112 -18.86 10.90 -2.15
N SER A 113 -19.58 10.05 -2.85
CA SER A 113 -20.87 9.56 -2.40
C SER A 113 -20.90 8.04 -2.32
N HIS A 114 -21.62 7.53 -1.31
CA HIS A 114 -21.94 6.13 -1.15
C HIS A 114 -23.46 5.93 -1.17
N GLN A 115 -23.92 4.85 -1.78
CA GLN A 115 -25.30 4.39 -1.74
C GLN A 115 -25.32 2.98 -1.15
N VAL A 116 -26.06 2.85 -0.04
CA VAL A 116 -26.24 1.58 0.68
C VAL A 116 -27.65 1.09 0.42
N GLY A 117 -27.78 -0.07 -0.21
CA GLY A 117 -29.06 -0.78 -0.33
C GLY A 117 -29.23 -1.79 0.80
N ALA A 118 -30.45 -1.89 1.34
CA ALA A 118 -30.79 -2.85 2.37
C ALA A 118 -32.28 -3.22 2.31
N PRO A 119 -32.73 -4.37 2.92
CA PRO A 119 -34.14 -4.61 3.17
C PRO A 119 -34.79 -3.45 3.92
N ALA A 120 -36.10 -3.20 3.68
CA ALA A 120 -36.77 -2.02 4.23
C ALA A 120 -36.85 -1.98 5.76
N ASP A 121 -36.78 -3.14 6.39
CA ASP A 121 -36.83 -3.36 7.84
C ASP A 121 -35.45 -3.59 8.46
N ALA A 122 -34.37 -3.50 7.67
CA ALA A 122 -33.03 -3.72 8.15
C ALA A 122 -32.51 -2.53 8.96
N ASP A 123 -31.97 -2.83 10.12
CA ASP A 123 -31.17 -1.86 10.89
C ASP A 123 -29.73 -1.88 10.38
N LEU A 124 -29.30 -0.81 9.72
CA LEU A 124 -27.94 -0.64 9.23
C LEU A 124 -26.90 -0.40 10.33
N GLY A 125 -27.37 -0.17 11.57
CA GLY A 125 -26.47 0.07 12.71
C GLY A 125 -25.43 1.16 12.44
N PRO A 126 -24.16 0.94 12.78
CA PRO A 126 -23.09 1.93 12.62
C PRO A 126 -22.55 2.08 11.18
N LEU A 127 -23.04 1.30 10.21
CA LEU A 127 -22.48 1.28 8.84
C LEU A 127 -22.48 2.65 8.15
N PRO A 128 -23.58 3.44 8.18
CA PRO A 128 -23.58 4.76 7.55
C PRO A 128 -22.59 5.75 8.21
N ASP A 129 -22.47 5.72 9.54
CA ASP A 129 -21.55 6.58 10.27
C ASP A 129 -20.08 6.19 10.00
N GLY A 130 -19.80 4.88 9.92
CA GLY A 130 -18.49 4.37 9.52
C GLY A 130 -18.11 4.79 8.09
N LEU A 131 -19.03 4.71 7.14
CA LEU A 131 -18.81 5.18 5.77
C LEU A 131 -18.60 6.69 5.71
N ALA A 132 -19.30 7.47 6.54
CA ALA A 132 -19.13 8.91 6.65
C ALA A 132 -17.71 9.25 7.13
N GLN A 133 -17.28 8.61 8.23
CA GLN A 133 -15.92 8.82 8.76
C GLN A 133 -14.83 8.39 7.78
N ASP A 134 -14.95 7.21 7.19
CA ASP A 134 -14.01 6.71 6.16
C ASP A 134 -13.91 7.70 4.97
N SER A 135 -15.03 8.30 4.56
CA SER A 135 -15.08 9.30 3.49
C SER A 135 -14.37 10.60 3.86
N GLU A 136 -14.61 11.11 5.06
CA GLU A 136 -13.96 12.33 5.56
C GLU A 136 -12.44 12.15 5.68
N ASP A 137 -11.99 11.03 6.23
CA ASP A 137 -10.57 10.69 6.38
C ASP A 137 -9.90 10.56 5.00
N CYS A 138 -10.58 9.90 4.06
CA CYS A 138 -10.11 9.71 2.71
C CYS A 138 -9.98 11.03 1.96
N LEU A 139 -10.98 11.90 2.03
CA LEU A 139 -10.97 13.23 1.39
C LEU A 139 -9.91 14.15 2.02
N THR A 140 -9.75 14.11 3.33
CA THR A 140 -8.71 14.88 4.03
C THR A 140 -7.31 14.45 3.60
N THR A 141 -7.07 13.13 3.56
CA THR A 141 -5.80 12.56 3.09
C THR A 141 -5.52 12.92 1.63
N LEU A 142 -6.55 12.87 0.77
CA LEU A 142 -6.43 13.26 -0.64
C LEU A 142 -6.03 14.73 -0.78
N ARG A 143 -6.69 15.64 -0.03
CA ARG A 143 -6.34 17.06 -0.01
C ARG A 143 -4.90 17.27 0.41
N ASP A 144 -4.50 16.73 1.55
CA ASP A 144 -3.16 16.92 2.12
C ASP A 144 -2.06 16.38 1.21
N THR A 145 -2.39 15.34 0.42
CA THR A 145 -1.48 14.75 -0.58
C THR A 145 -1.41 15.61 -1.84
N ALA A 146 -2.56 16.02 -2.37
CA ALA A 146 -2.63 16.79 -3.62
C ALA A 146 -2.02 18.19 -3.48
N GLU A 147 -2.29 18.87 -2.37
CA GLU A 147 -1.74 20.21 -2.09
C GLU A 147 -0.22 20.18 -1.86
N ARG A 148 0.34 19.02 -1.50
CA ARG A 148 1.78 18.80 -1.34
C ARG A 148 2.41 18.07 -2.52
N HIS A 149 1.72 17.90 -3.63
CA HIS A 149 2.16 17.02 -4.73
C HIS A 149 3.57 17.37 -5.23
N ALA A 150 3.84 18.64 -5.51
CA ALA A 150 5.16 19.09 -5.96
C ALA A 150 6.28 18.82 -4.92
N ASP A 151 6.00 18.99 -3.62
CA ASP A 151 6.92 18.67 -2.54
C ASP A 151 7.15 17.17 -2.41
N LEU A 152 6.08 16.37 -2.57
CA LEU A 152 6.15 14.91 -2.51
C LEU A 152 6.96 14.32 -3.66
N ASP A 153 6.92 14.89 -4.86
CA ASP A 153 7.73 14.44 -6.00
C ASP A 153 9.24 14.54 -5.71
N GLU A 154 9.67 15.54 -4.93
CA GLU A 154 11.03 15.64 -4.46
C GLU A 154 11.36 14.63 -3.37
N LEU A 155 10.42 14.35 -2.45
CA LEU A 155 10.64 13.57 -1.23
C LEU A 155 10.44 12.07 -1.43
N VAL A 156 9.67 11.65 -2.44
CA VAL A 156 9.43 10.23 -2.72
C VAL A 156 10.63 9.61 -3.41
N VAL A 157 11.16 8.53 -2.81
CA VAL A 157 12.21 7.67 -3.39
C VAL A 157 11.56 6.34 -3.75
N SER A 158 11.46 6.05 -5.04
CA SER A 158 10.88 4.79 -5.55
C SER A 158 11.84 4.12 -6.52
N PHE A 159 12.07 2.82 -6.33
CA PHE A 159 12.96 2.03 -7.17
C PHE A 159 12.69 0.53 -7.05
N THR A 160 13.21 -0.24 -8.00
CA THR A 160 13.16 -1.70 -8.04
C THR A 160 14.55 -2.24 -8.34
N ASP A 161 14.97 -3.26 -7.59
CA ASP A 161 16.23 -3.98 -7.79
C ASP A 161 15.90 -5.45 -8.09
N PRO A 162 16.21 -5.96 -9.30
CA PRO A 162 16.00 -7.36 -9.66
C PRO A 162 17.21 -8.23 -9.35
N LEU A 163 16.96 -9.53 -9.12
CA LEU A 163 17.98 -10.57 -9.02
C LEU A 163 17.46 -11.88 -9.62
N PHE A 164 18.26 -12.50 -10.49
CA PHE A 164 17.97 -13.83 -11.00
C PHE A 164 18.41 -14.90 -10.02
N ILE A 165 17.56 -15.94 -9.83
CA ILE A 165 17.74 -17.08 -8.95
C ILE A 165 17.55 -18.36 -9.80
N ALA A 166 18.58 -19.21 -9.88
CA ALA A 166 18.51 -20.50 -10.58
C ALA A 166 17.94 -21.59 -9.66
N GLY A 167 16.73 -21.36 -9.14
CA GLY A 167 16.01 -22.23 -8.20
C GLY A 167 14.51 -22.14 -8.39
N SER A 168 13.74 -22.83 -7.54
CA SER A 168 12.29 -22.78 -7.60
C SER A 168 11.72 -21.45 -7.06
N VAL A 169 10.56 -21.07 -7.56
CA VAL A 169 9.84 -19.89 -7.05
C VAL A 169 9.37 -20.11 -5.62
N GLU A 170 9.00 -21.34 -5.28
CA GLU A 170 8.56 -21.74 -3.94
C GLU A 170 9.67 -21.54 -2.91
N ASP A 171 10.90 -22.00 -3.19
CA ASP A 171 12.02 -21.87 -2.27
C ASP A 171 12.45 -20.40 -2.11
N ALA A 172 12.50 -19.64 -3.21
CA ALA A 172 12.84 -18.22 -3.16
C ALA A 172 11.79 -17.41 -2.37
N TYR A 173 10.52 -17.72 -2.58
CA TYR A 173 9.39 -17.11 -1.86
C TYR A 173 9.39 -17.49 -0.39
N ASP A 174 9.50 -18.80 -0.06
CA ASP A 174 9.46 -19.32 1.31
C ASP A 174 10.55 -18.69 2.19
N TYR A 175 11.74 -18.50 1.64
CA TYR A 175 12.83 -17.87 2.39
C TYR A 175 12.45 -16.49 2.95
N LEU A 176 11.76 -15.67 2.16
CA LEU A 176 11.33 -14.33 2.56
C LEU A 176 9.98 -14.34 3.31
N TYR A 177 9.11 -15.29 2.99
CA TYR A 177 7.83 -15.46 3.69
C TYR A 177 8.04 -15.81 5.17
N ARG A 178 8.97 -16.72 5.48
CA ARG A 178 9.31 -17.17 6.83
C ARG A 178 10.09 -16.11 7.61
N ALA A 179 9.41 -14.96 7.86
CA ALA A 179 10.02 -13.86 8.62
C ALA A 179 10.34 -14.26 10.08
N ASP A 180 9.63 -15.22 10.63
CA ASP A 180 9.92 -15.83 11.93
C ASP A 180 11.36 -16.36 12.04
N LEU A 181 11.98 -16.75 10.93
CA LEU A 181 13.36 -17.24 10.86
C LEU A 181 14.40 -16.15 10.51
N TRP A 182 13.98 -14.93 10.27
CA TRP A 182 14.90 -13.85 9.86
C TRP A 182 15.99 -13.53 10.89
N PRO A 183 15.73 -13.55 12.21
CA PRO A 183 16.81 -13.32 13.19
C PRO A 183 17.96 -14.32 13.08
N GLU A 184 17.69 -15.54 12.60
CA GLU A 184 18.71 -16.58 12.38
C GLU A 184 19.34 -16.50 10.98
N ARG A 185 18.62 -15.97 10.00
CA ARG A 185 18.98 -16.00 8.57
C ARG A 185 19.57 -14.70 8.06
N ILE A 186 19.19 -13.56 8.66
CA ILE A 186 19.51 -12.22 8.14
C ILE A 186 20.35 -11.47 9.17
N PRO A 187 21.65 -11.18 8.88
CA PRO A 187 22.60 -10.69 9.88
C PRO A 187 22.25 -9.36 10.56
N HIS A 188 21.47 -8.48 9.91
CA HIS A 188 21.08 -7.21 10.48
C HIS A 188 19.75 -7.23 11.24
N VAL A 189 19.02 -8.36 11.22
CA VAL A 189 17.81 -8.56 12.01
C VAL A 189 18.20 -9.20 13.34
N VAL A 190 18.05 -8.45 14.43
CA VAL A 190 18.47 -8.92 15.77
C VAL A 190 17.32 -9.42 16.62
N GLY A 191 16.09 -9.12 16.24
CA GLY A 191 14.86 -9.60 16.88
C GLY A 191 13.67 -9.45 15.95
N LEU A 192 12.69 -10.35 16.10
CA LEU A 192 11.43 -10.26 15.37
C LEU A 192 10.33 -10.97 16.15
N ALA A 193 9.25 -10.23 16.45
CA ALA A 193 8.02 -10.76 17.01
C ALA A 193 6.91 -10.69 15.97
N MET A 194 6.38 -11.83 15.54
CA MET A 194 5.42 -11.93 14.43
C MET A 194 4.11 -12.59 14.88
N THR A 195 3.00 -12.10 14.32
CA THR A 195 1.68 -12.75 14.37
C THR A 195 1.16 -12.98 12.96
N GLU A 196 0.47 -14.09 12.75
CA GLU A 196 -0.21 -14.47 11.51
C GLU A 196 -1.54 -15.15 11.89
N ASP A 197 -2.50 -14.35 12.40
CA ASP A 197 -3.81 -14.84 12.84
C ASP A 197 -4.71 -15.20 11.65
N GLU A 198 -4.54 -14.48 10.53
CA GLU A 198 -5.13 -14.81 9.24
C GLU A 198 -4.03 -15.31 8.29
N PRO A 199 -4.24 -16.43 7.56
CA PRO A 199 -3.25 -16.94 6.63
C PRO A 199 -2.79 -15.87 5.62
N ASN A 200 -1.47 -15.75 5.47
CA ASN A 200 -0.84 -14.79 4.55
C ASN A 200 -0.99 -13.31 4.92
N VAL A 201 -1.44 -13.00 6.13
CA VAL A 201 -1.43 -11.63 6.70
C VAL A 201 -0.53 -11.64 7.93
N GLN A 202 0.63 -11.03 7.80
CA GLN A 202 1.64 -11.03 8.87
C GLN A 202 1.84 -9.63 9.43
N PHE A 203 1.79 -9.52 10.75
CA PHE A 203 2.23 -8.33 11.48
C PHE A 203 3.50 -8.68 12.24
N PHE A 204 4.50 -7.82 12.20
CA PHE A 204 5.69 -8.03 13.02
C PHE A 204 6.34 -6.72 13.48
N ASP A 205 6.90 -6.79 14.67
CA ASP A 205 7.84 -5.83 15.19
C ASP A 205 9.25 -6.38 14.95
N MET A 206 10.08 -5.64 14.23
CA MET A 206 11.41 -6.07 13.83
C MET A 206 12.45 -5.11 14.35
N ASP A 207 13.42 -5.65 15.07
CA ASP A 207 14.60 -4.94 15.53
C ASP A 207 15.74 -5.11 14.55
N THR A 208 16.22 -4.01 14.01
CA THR A 208 17.34 -3.99 13.06
C THR A 208 18.51 -3.20 13.62
N LYS A 209 19.71 -3.69 13.35
CA LYS A 209 20.95 -3.02 13.72
C LYS A 209 21.39 -2.08 12.59
N GLY A 210 21.51 -0.80 12.92
CA GLY A 210 22.04 0.20 12.01
C GLY A 210 23.57 0.12 11.84
N PRO A 211 24.13 0.80 10.80
CA PRO A 211 25.59 0.83 10.57
C PRO A 211 26.39 1.42 11.72
N ASP A 212 25.78 2.29 12.53
CA ASP A 212 26.35 2.91 13.73
C ASP A 212 26.22 2.05 14.99
N GLY A 213 25.65 0.85 14.87
CA GLY A 213 25.40 -0.07 15.96
C GLY A 213 24.13 0.21 16.76
N SER A 214 23.36 1.25 16.44
CA SER A 214 22.06 1.52 17.05
C SER A 214 21.04 0.45 16.66
N THR A 215 20.07 0.19 17.53
CA THR A 215 18.95 -0.69 17.23
C THR A 215 17.70 0.14 17.01
N HIS A 216 16.98 -0.16 15.94
CA HIS A 216 15.73 0.48 15.58
C HIS A 216 14.62 -0.58 15.44
N THR A 217 13.49 -0.33 16.10
CA THR A 217 12.29 -1.17 15.97
C THR A 217 11.37 -0.54 14.96
N VAL A 218 10.90 -1.35 14.01
CA VAL A 218 9.85 -0.98 13.06
C VAL A 218 8.72 -1.98 13.13
N ARG A 219 7.48 -1.49 13.04
CA ARG A 219 6.31 -2.34 12.92
C ARG A 219 5.84 -2.35 11.48
N SER A 220 5.60 -3.54 10.96
CA SER A 220 5.17 -3.76 9.57
C SER A 220 3.98 -4.69 9.49
N VAL A 221 3.15 -4.48 8.47
CA VAL A 221 2.17 -5.43 7.99
C VAL A 221 2.59 -5.96 6.62
N ARG A 222 2.39 -7.25 6.38
CA ARG A 222 2.65 -7.89 5.09
C ARG A 222 1.42 -8.62 4.58
N ILE A 223 1.19 -8.51 3.27
CA ILE A 223 0.24 -9.33 2.53
C ILE A 223 1.05 -10.26 1.64
N CYS A 224 0.92 -11.54 1.89
CA CYS A 224 1.70 -12.59 1.25
C CYS A 224 0.82 -13.31 0.23
N LEU A 225 1.11 -13.14 -1.06
CA LEU A 225 0.42 -13.83 -2.16
C LEU A 225 1.33 -14.95 -2.65
N PRO A 226 1.03 -16.23 -2.33
CA PRO A 226 1.95 -17.36 -2.47
C PRO A 226 2.64 -17.43 -3.83
N SER A 227 3.94 -17.68 -3.79
CA SER A 227 4.86 -17.84 -4.94
C SER A 227 4.85 -16.68 -5.95
N ARG A 228 4.22 -15.53 -5.62
CA ARG A 228 4.07 -14.39 -6.54
C ARG A 228 4.54 -13.07 -5.97
N LEU A 229 4.08 -12.73 -4.75
CA LEU A 229 4.25 -11.37 -4.24
C LEU A 229 4.16 -11.34 -2.71
N ILE A 230 5.06 -10.63 -2.07
CA ILE A 230 4.97 -10.25 -0.66
C ILE A 230 4.98 -8.72 -0.61
N VAL A 231 3.82 -8.11 -0.35
CA VAL A 231 3.71 -6.67 -0.15
C VAL A 231 3.93 -6.34 1.31
N TYR A 232 4.57 -5.23 1.61
CA TYR A 232 4.70 -4.75 2.97
C TYR A 232 4.46 -3.25 3.07
N LYS A 233 3.98 -2.84 4.24
CA LYS A 233 3.88 -1.45 4.66
C LYS A 233 4.41 -1.33 6.09
N GLN A 234 5.32 -0.38 6.31
CA GLN A 234 5.68 0.00 7.66
C GLN A 234 4.57 0.88 8.26
N ILE A 235 4.05 0.47 9.40
CA ILE A 235 2.99 1.17 10.15
C ILE A 235 3.53 1.89 11.38
N SER A 236 4.72 1.50 11.87
CA SER A 236 5.56 2.33 12.74
C SER A 236 6.84 2.63 12.00
N LEU A 237 7.06 3.91 11.71
CA LEU A 237 8.11 4.38 10.82
C LEU A 237 9.33 4.87 11.59
N PRO A 238 10.54 4.76 11.02
CA PRO A 238 11.70 5.51 11.48
C PRO A 238 11.44 7.02 11.41
N ALA A 239 12.03 7.77 12.31
CA ALA A 239 11.77 9.20 12.45
C ALA A 239 12.05 10.05 11.19
N MET A 240 12.88 9.53 10.26
CA MET A 240 13.24 10.20 9.02
C MET A 240 12.27 9.94 7.83
N LEU A 241 11.25 9.12 8.01
CA LEU A 241 10.30 8.78 6.96
C LEU A 241 8.87 9.16 7.33
N ASP A 242 8.10 9.61 6.35
CA ASP A 242 6.64 9.83 6.44
C ASP A 242 5.86 8.63 5.88
N ALA A 243 6.45 7.82 5.01
CA ALA A 243 5.88 6.58 4.50
C ALA A 243 6.97 5.61 4.04
N HIS A 244 6.73 4.31 4.17
CA HIS A 244 7.55 3.27 3.57
C HIS A 244 6.70 2.06 3.23
N THR A 245 6.59 1.80 1.93
CA THR A 245 5.92 0.63 1.34
C THR A 245 6.87 -0.07 0.39
N GLY A 246 6.60 -1.32 0.09
CA GLY A 246 7.36 -2.04 -0.90
C GLY A 246 6.81 -3.43 -1.14
N HIS A 247 7.51 -4.18 -1.96
CA HIS A 247 7.18 -5.56 -2.21
C HIS A 247 8.39 -6.37 -2.67
N TRP A 248 8.28 -7.68 -2.48
CA TRP A 248 9.07 -8.70 -3.13
C TRP A 248 8.18 -9.36 -4.18
N ARG A 249 8.57 -9.27 -5.45
CA ARG A 249 7.88 -9.92 -6.56
C ARG A 249 8.72 -11.06 -7.08
N PHE A 250 8.07 -12.16 -7.40
CA PHE A 250 8.71 -13.35 -7.95
C PHE A 250 8.06 -13.66 -9.29
N THR A 251 8.85 -13.67 -10.35
CA THR A 251 8.41 -13.98 -11.71
C THR A 251 9.15 -15.22 -12.18
N GLU A 252 8.40 -16.29 -12.38
CA GLU A 252 8.94 -17.56 -12.87
C GLU A 252 9.35 -17.45 -14.34
N THR A 253 10.49 -18.02 -14.67
CA THR A 253 11.02 -18.15 -16.04
C THR A 253 11.43 -19.59 -16.30
N PRO A 254 11.64 -20.01 -17.57
CA PRO A 254 12.11 -21.38 -17.87
C PRO A 254 13.44 -21.74 -17.20
N GLU A 255 14.29 -20.76 -16.89
CA GLU A 255 15.62 -20.96 -16.32
C GLU A 255 15.67 -20.79 -14.80
N GLY A 256 14.56 -20.36 -14.18
CA GLY A 256 14.50 -20.07 -12.75
C GLY A 256 13.53 -18.93 -12.41
N VAL A 257 13.91 -18.03 -11.53
CA VAL A 257 13.06 -16.96 -11.01
C VAL A 257 13.76 -15.62 -11.12
N VAL A 258 13.03 -14.58 -11.56
CA VAL A 258 13.43 -13.19 -11.35
C VAL A 258 12.72 -12.70 -10.09
N ALA A 259 13.49 -12.46 -9.03
CA ALA A 259 13.03 -11.86 -7.80
C ALA A 259 13.34 -10.35 -7.81
N GLU A 260 12.35 -9.53 -7.49
CA GLU A 260 12.48 -8.08 -7.47
C GLU A 260 12.15 -7.54 -6.09
N ALA A 261 12.99 -6.64 -5.58
CA ALA A 261 12.73 -5.86 -4.38
C ALA A 261 12.34 -4.44 -4.77
N ARG A 262 11.11 -4.03 -4.49
CA ARG A 262 10.66 -2.65 -4.69
C ARG A 262 10.53 -1.93 -3.37
N HIS A 263 10.99 -0.69 -3.35
CA HIS A 263 10.78 0.27 -2.27
C HIS A 263 10.11 1.53 -2.79
N THR A 264 9.21 2.08 -1.99
CA THR A 264 8.68 3.43 -2.15
C THR A 264 8.63 4.06 -0.77
N SER A 265 9.45 5.09 -0.55
CA SER A 265 9.58 5.77 0.74
C SER A 265 9.42 7.26 0.55
N THR A 266 8.74 7.93 1.49
CA THR A 266 8.63 9.38 1.53
C THR A 266 9.54 9.89 2.64
N ILE A 267 10.53 10.71 2.27
CA ILE A 267 11.46 11.33 3.21
C ILE A 267 10.72 12.43 3.99
N LYS A 268 10.95 12.47 5.29
CA LYS A 268 10.50 13.56 6.15
C LYS A 268 11.44 14.76 6.03
N ARG A 269 10.99 15.84 5.39
CA ARG A 269 11.82 17.02 5.11
C ARG A 269 12.51 17.59 6.35
N SER A 270 11.84 17.58 7.50
CA SER A 270 12.40 18.09 8.77
C SER A 270 13.48 17.18 9.38
N ALA A 271 13.72 15.99 8.84
CA ALA A 271 14.65 14.99 9.39
C ALA A 271 15.77 14.57 8.42
N LEU A 272 16.09 15.40 7.40
CA LEU A 272 17.11 15.09 6.38
C LEU A 272 18.46 14.70 6.99
N SER A 273 18.90 15.39 8.05
CA SER A 273 20.18 15.12 8.72
C SER A 273 20.31 13.71 9.30
N GLN A 274 19.20 13.05 9.60
CA GLN A 274 19.19 11.66 10.07
C GLN A 274 19.49 10.66 8.94
N LEU A 275 19.47 11.10 7.69
CA LEU A 275 19.81 10.31 6.51
C LEU A 275 21.29 10.55 6.12
N GLY A 276 22.21 10.02 6.94
CA GLY A 276 23.65 10.11 6.70
C GLY A 276 24.21 11.52 6.79
N GLY A 277 23.62 12.40 7.61
CA GLY A 277 24.04 13.80 7.76
C GLY A 277 23.66 14.68 6.55
N ALA A 278 22.68 14.27 5.74
CA ALA A 278 22.28 15.00 4.53
C ALA A 278 21.81 16.42 4.86
N THR A 279 22.24 17.38 4.05
CA THR A 279 21.83 18.79 4.13
C THR A 279 20.86 19.17 3.01
N THR A 280 20.75 18.33 1.97
CA THR A 280 19.86 18.50 0.84
C THR A 280 18.99 17.26 0.64
N VAL A 281 17.81 17.45 0.02
CA VAL A 281 16.93 16.34 -0.36
C VAL A 281 17.64 15.36 -1.28
N GLY A 282 18.44 15.85 -2.24
CA GLY A 282 19.20 15.02 -3.17
C GLY A 282 20.21 14.09 -2.48
N GLU A 283 20.89 14.58 -1.43
CA GLU A 283 21.80 13.76 -0.61
C GLU A 283 21.04 12.69 0.17
N ALA A 284 19.94 13.08 0.82
CA ALA A 284 19.07 12.18 1.57
C ALA A 284 18.51 11.07 0.67
N ARG A 285 18.04 11.41 -0.55
CA ARG A 285 17.55 10.44 -1.55
C ARG A 285 18.63 9.42 -1.92
N ARG A 286 19.87 9.88 -2.20
CA ARG A 286 20.99 8.98 -2.55
C ARG A 286 21.37 8.09 -1.38
N TYR A 287 21.38 8.60 -0.18
CA TYR A 287 21.66 7.81 1.02
C TYR A 287 20.59 6.74 1.24
N LEU A 288 19.32 7.15 1.26
CA LEU A 288 18.19 6.23 1.47
C LEU A 288 18.15 5.14 0.38
N ARG A 289 18.36 5.52 -0.90
CA ARG A 289 18.42 4.56 -2.00
C ARG A 289 19.50 3.49 -1.77
N ARG A 290 20.70 3.88 -1.37
CA ARG A 290 21.80 2.95 -1.08
C ARG A 290 21.48 2.05 0.11
N LEU A 291 20.95 2.64 1.20
CA LEU A 291 20.62 1.89 2.42
C LEU A 291 19.55 0.81 2.14
N LEU A 292 18.43 1.19 1.57
CA LEU A 292 17.33 0.27 1.29
C LEU A 292 17.72 -0.79 0.26
N SER A 293 18.39 -0.40 -0.82
CA SER A 293 18.91 -1.33 -1.82
C SER A 293 19.92 -2.32 -1.22
N GLY A 294 20.84 -1.83 -0.40
CA GLY A 294 21.82 -2.68 0.28
C GLY A 294 21.17 -3.76 1.12
N ASN A 295 20.20 -3.38 1.94
CA ASN A 295 19.48 -4.32 2.80
C ASN A 295 18.66 -5.34 1.99
N SER A 296 17.85 -4.87 1.03
CA SER A 296 16.98 -5.76 0.26
C SER A 296 17.77 -6.68 -0.66
N MET A 297 18.83 -6.19 -1.30
CA MET A 297 19.68 -7.04 -2.14
C MET A 297 20.49 -8.05 -1.32
N SER A 298 20.84 -7.74 -0.07
CA SER A 298 21.41 -8.73 0.84
C SER A 298 20.41 -9.86 1.09
N ASN A 299 19.15 -9.52 1.39
CA ASN A 299 18.09 -10.51 1.60
C ASN A 299 17.83 -11.37 0.36
N LEU A 300 17.79 -10.76 -0.83
CA LEU A 300 17.61 -11.50 -2.08
C LEU A 300 18.78 -12.44 -2.38
N ARG A 301 20.04 -12.05 -2.06
CA ARG A 301 21.20 -12.92 -2.24
C ARG A 301 21.16 -14.13 -1.29
N LEU A 302 20.66 -13.95 -0.06
CA LEU A 302 20.47 -15.06 0.87
C LEU A 302 19.34 -15.99 0.41
N ALA A 303 18.22 -15.44 -0.09
CA ALA A 303 17.15 -16.23 -0.69
C ALA A 303 17.65 -17.00 -1.94
N LYS A 304 18.50 -16.36 -2.77
CA LYS A 304 19.14 -16.98 -3.92
C LYS A 304 19.99 -18.19 -3.50
N ALA A 305 20.90 -17.99 -2.55
CA ALA A 305 21.76 -19.06 -2.06
C ALA A 305 20.94 -20.25 -1.52
N TYR A 306 19.90 -19.97 -0.74
CA TYR A 306 18.99 -20.98 -0.22
C TYR A 306 18.27 -21.77 -1.31
N ALA A 307 17.68 -21.07 -2.30
CA ALA A 307 16.92 -21.72 -3.36
C ALA A 307 17.82 -22.52 -4.33
N GLU A 308 19.00 -21.98 -4.65
CA GLU A 308 19.98 -22.65 -5.55
C GLU A 308 20.59 -23.89 -4.90
N GLU A 309 20.96 -23.84 -3.61
CA GLU A 309 21.43 -25.02 -2.87
C GLU A 309 20.39 -26.17 -2.90
N ARG A 310 19.11 -25.84 -2.73
CA ARG A 310 18.01 -26.84 -2.78
C ARG A 310 17.77 -27.38 -4.20
N ALA A 311 18.07 -26.60 -5.22
CA ALA A 311 18.03 -27.02 -6.62
C ALA A 311 19.27 -27.83 -7.06
N GLY A 312 20.30 -27.91 -6.20
CA GLY A 312 21.51 -28.68 -6.47
C GLY A 312 22.60 -27.93 -7.28
N PHE A 313 22.57 -26.59 -7.20
CA PHE A 313 23.58 -25.70 -7.78
C PHE A 313 24.65 -25.30 -6.78
#